data_2a4e15854a1d2a2a758aa2c1c292e1b0
#
_entry.id   2a4e15854a1d2a2a758aa2c1c292e1b0
#
_cell.length_a   1.000
_cell.length_b   1.000
_cell.length_c   1.000
_cell.angle_alpha   90.00
_cell.angle_beta   90.00
_cell.angle_gamma   90.00
#
_symmetry.space_group_name_H-M   'P 1'
#
loop_
_entity.id
_entity.type
_entity.pdbx_description
1 polymer ?
#
loop_
_entity_poly.entity_id
_entity_poly.type
_entity_poly.pdbx_seq_one_letter_code
_entity_poly.pdbx_strand_id
1 'polypeptide(L)'
;MAETGRFYKAGSKYEKAYHKTKSKDFQALAAIKAGQVNQNVNRLKEAYNWLRKAERANPQMPEIYLKVAQLAVMNDDTATAREYYRKQEALFGDGKGNDGLYYLEQVDNDLREQGRYRIALKREFNSRYSDFAPVYVPGDTTRVLLASTRKPDPRKKRIKTDPVTGEEIG
;
A
#
# COMPACT_ATOMS: atom_id res chain seq x y z
N MET A 1 -16.83 3.20 -9.00
CA MET A 1 -16.73 3.45 -10.45
C MET A 1 -16.63 4.94 -10.84
N ALA A 2 -17.36 5.86 -10.21
CA ALA A 2 -17.29 7.30 -10.55
C ALA A 2 -15.92 7.95 -10.29
N GLU A 3 -15.22 7.57 -9.24
CA GLU A 3 -13.89 8.12 -8.90
C GLU A 3 -12.81 7.69 -9.90
N THR A 4 -12.82 6.42 -10.33
CA THR A 4 -11.87 5.92 -11.31
C THR A 4 -11.94 6.70 -12.63
N GLY A 5 -13.15 7.07 -13.07
CA GLY A 5 -13.33 7.90 -14.26
C GLY A 5 -12.74 9.31 -14.14
N ARG A 6 -12.72 9.89 -12.93
CA ARG A 6 -12.08 11.19 -12.67
C ARG A 6 -10.55 11.10 -12.76
N PHE A 7 -9.94 10.02 -12.26
CA PHE A 7 -8.49 9.80 -12.38
C PHE A 7 -8.05 9.66 -13.84
N TYR A 8 -8.78 8.91 -14.68
CA TYR A 8 -8.45 8.81 -16.12
C TYR A 8 -8.49 10.16 -16.82
N LYS A 9 -9.52 10.97 -16.54
CA LYS A 9 -9.62 12.32 -17.12
C LYS A 9 -8.50 13.23 -16.63
N ALA A 10 -8.11 13.14 -15.36
CA ALA A 10 -7.00 13.89 -14.80
C ALA A 10 -5.66 13.47 -15.45
N GLY A 11 -5.40 12.18 -15.57
CA GLY A 11 -4.21 11.62 -16.24
C GLY A 11 -4.04 12.19 -17.64
N SER A 12 -5.07 12.08 -18.48
CA SER A 12 -5.05 12.61 -19.84
C SER A 12 -4.78 14.13 -19.91
N LYS A 13 -5.26 14.91 -18.92
CA LYS A 13 -4.95 16.34 -18.85
C LYS A 13 -3.48 16.61 -18.53
N TYR A 14 -2.88 15.86 -17.60
CA TYR A 14 -1.47 15.99 -17.25
C TYR A 14 -0.56 15.55 -18.42
N GLU A 15 -0.91 14.48 -19.13
CA GLU A 15 -0.22 14.05 -20.35
C GLU A 15 -0.22 15.16 -21.42
N LYS A 16 -1.38 15.75 -21.68
CA LYS A 16 -1.51 16.88 -22.61
C LYS A 16 -0.69 18.08 -22.14
N ALA A 17 -0.68 18.39 -20.86
CA ALA A 17 0.11 19.48 -20.28
C ALA A 17 1.61 19.23 -20.48
N TYR A 18 2.09 18.01 -20.23
CA TYR A 18 3.47 17.60 -20.46
C TYR A 18 3.92 17.87 -21.90
N HIS A 19 3.10 17.50 -22.88
CA HIS A 19 3.45 17.66 -24.30
C HIS A 19 3.30 19.10 -24.82
N LYS A 20 2.43 19.90 -24.20
CA LYS A 20 2.19 21.28 -24.65
C LYS A 20 3.19 22.28 -24.09
N THR A 21 3.73 22.06 -22.90
CA THR A 21 4.65 23.03 -22.29
C THR A 21 6.07 22.87 -22.81
N LYS A 22 6.77 24.01 -22.98
CA LYS A 22 8.21 24.06 -23.31
C LYS A 22 9.07 24.17 -22.05
N SER A 23 8.49 24.59 -20.93
CA SER A 23 9.20 24.70 -19.65
C SER A 23 9.51 23.32 -19.08
N LYS A 24 10.78 23.06 -18.78
CA LYS A 24 11.24 21.80 -18.19
C LYS A 24 10.63 21.56 -16.80
N ASP A 25 10.49 22.59 -15.99
CA ASP A 25 9.88 22.52 -14.67
C ASP A 25 8.40 22.11 -14.76
N PHE A 26 7.64 22.75 -15.64
CA PHE A 26 6.25 22.37 -15.88
C PHE A 26 6.11 20.98 -16.51
N GLN A 27 7.05 20.55 -17.35
CA GLN A 27 7.10 19.19 -17.87
C GLN A 27 7.29 18.20 -16.72
N ALA A 28 8.27 18.45 -15.85
CA ALA A 28 8.53 17.58 -14.68
C ALA A 28 7.31 17.52 -13.76
N LEU A 29 6.71 18.67 -13.44
CA LEU A 29 5.51 18.73 -12.59
C LEU A 29 4.33 17.96 -13.20
N ALA A 30 4.08 18.16 -14.50
CA ALA A 30 3.01 17.46 -15.20
C ALA A 30 3.24 15.94 -15.21
N ALA A 31 4.49 15.52 -15.41
CA ALA A 31 4.87 14.11 -15.38
C ALA A 31 4.74 13.50 -13.98
N ILE A 32 5.11 14.21 -12.91
CA ILE A 32 4.90 13.79 -11.53
C ILE A 32 3.40 13.56 -11.28
N LYS A 33 2.55 14.52 -11.68
CA LYS A 33 1.08 14.41 -11.51
C LYS A 33 0.49 13.28 -12.34
N ALA A 34 0.96 13.05 -13.56
CA ALA A 34 0.56 11.90 -14.37
C ALA A 34 0.98 10.58 -13.71
N GLY A 35 2.20 10.49 -13.16
CA GLY A 35 2.69 9.35 -12.39
C GLY A 35 1.80 9.07 -11.18
N GLN A 36 1.48 10.10 -10.40
CA GLN A 36 0.63 9.98 -9.21
C GLN A 36 -0.78 9.48 -9.54
N VAL A 37 -1.38 9.97 -10.62
CA VAL A 37 -2.70 9.48 -11.08
C VAL A 37 -2.64 8.01 -11.47
N ASN A 38 -1.59 7.58 -12.19
CA ASN A 38 -1.42 6.18 -12.55
C ASN A 38 -1.19 5.29 -11.33
N GLN A 39 -0.43 5.75 -10.34
CA GLN A 39 -0.24 5.07 -9.06
C GLN A 39 -1.57 4.86 -8.32
N ASN A 40 -2.42 5.89 -8.25
CA ASN A 40 -3.72 5.83 -7.58
C ASN A 40 -4.71 4.82 -8.22
N VAL A 41 -4.52 4.49 -9.48
CA VAL A 41 -5.30 3.45 -10.18
C VAL A 41 -4.53 2.14 -10.35
N ASN A 42 -3.47 1.95 -9.57
CA ASN A 42 -2.61 0.76 -9.53
C ASN A 42 -1.94 0.40 -10.87
N ARG A 43 -1.64 1.43 -11.69
CA ARG A 43 -0.87 1.28 -12.93
C ARG A 43 0.60 1.60 -12.65
N LEU A 44 1.27 0.71 -11.92
CA LEU A 44 2.60 0.97 -11.36
C LEU A 44 3.66 1.17 -12.46
N LYS A 45 3.59 0.41 -13.55
CA LYS A 45 4.52 0.54 -14.69
C LYS A 45 4.40 1.90 -15.38
N GLU A 46 3.18 2.33 -15.65
CA GLU A 46 2.89 3.63 -16.23
C GLU A 46 3.30 4.78 -15.30
N ALA A 47 3.03 4.64 -14.00
CA ALA A 47 3.48 5.58 -12.99
C ALA A 47 5.00 5.73 -13.00
N TYR A 48 5.74 4.62 -13.01
CA TYR A 48 7.20 4.62 -13.10
C TYR A 48 7.70 5.32 -14.37
N ASN A 49 7.11 5.01 -15.52
CA ASN A 49 7.48 5.64 -16.80
C ASN A 49 7.29 7.17 -16.77
N TRP A 50 6.23 7.65 -16.14
CA TRP A 50 5.97 9.08 -15.99
C TRP A 50 6.97 9.74 -15.03
N LEU A 51 7.30 9.11 -13.92
CA LEU A 51 8.32 9.64 -13.00
C LEU A 51 9.71 9.67 -13.63
N ARG A 52 10.06 8.70 -14.46
CA ARG A 52 11.30 8.74 -15.27
C ARG A 52 11.32 9.86 -16.30
N LYS A 53 10.17 10.22 -16.87
CA LYS A 53 10.06 11.41 -17.73
C LYS A 53 10.24 12.70 -16.91
N ALA A 54 9.72 12.76 -15.71
CA ALA A 54 9.90 13.88 -14.79
C ALA A 54 11.40 14.08 -14.46
N GLU A 55 12.11 13.01 -14.09
CA GLU A 55 13.55 13.04 -13.81
C GLU A 55 14.36 13.58 -14.99
N ARG A 56 14.05 13.13 -16.23
CA ARG A 56 14.72 13.63 -17.43
C ARG A 56 14.40 15.10 -17.73
N ALA A 57 13.21 15.57 -17.38
CA ALA A 57 12.81 16.95 -17.60
C ALA A 57 13.49 17.90 -16.61
N ASN A 58 13.50 17.55 -15.32
CA ASN A 58 14.20 18.32 -14.28
C ASN A 58 14.71 17.41 -13.17
N PRO A 59 16.00 17.03 -13.17
CA PRO A 59 16.57 16.18 -12.13
C PRO A 59 16.79 16.89 -10.78
N GLN A 60 16.56 18.21 -10.69
CA GLN A 60 16.73 18.97 -9.47
C GLN A 60 15.46 19.02 -8.61
N MET A 61 14.45 18.26 -8.93
CA MET A 61 13.22 18.18 -8.13
C MET A 61 13.27 16.99 -7.15
N PRO A 62 13.42 17.22 -5.83
CA PRO A 62 13.60 16.15 -4.84
C PRO A 62 12.40 15.21 -4.77
N GLU A 63 11.19 15.72 -5.01
CA GLU A 63 9.95 14.93 -4.98
C GLU A 63 9.99 13.73 -5.92
N ILE A 64 10.72 13.80 -7.03
CA ILE A 64 10.80 12.74 -8.02
C ILE A 64 11.44 11.48 -7.44
N TYR A 65 12.58 11.65 -6.77
CA TYR A 65 13.37 10.54 -6.26
C TYR A 65 12.63 9.78 -5.16
N LEU A 66 11.99 10.51 -4.24
CA LEU A 66 11.15 9.91 -3.20
C LEU A 66 9.97 9.15 -3.79
N LYS A 67 9.30 9.71 -4.80
CA LYS A 67 8.16 9.04 -5.45
C LYS A 67 8.59 7.78 -6.21
N VAL A 68 9.74 7.81 -6.87
CA VAL A 68 10.26 6.60 -7.53
C VAL A 68 10.61 5.53 -6.50
N ALA A 69 11.29 5.90 -5.40
CA ALA A 69 11.62 4.97 -4.33
C ALA A 69 10.37 4.34 -3.72
N GLN A 70 9.36 5.16 -3.38
CA GLN A 70 8.09 4.68 -2.83
C GLN A 70 7.36 3.74 -3.80
N LEU A 71 7.37 4.07 -5.10
CA LEU A 71 6.75 3.24 -6.12
C LEU A 71 7.48 1.90 -6.28
N ALA A 72 8.81 1.91 -6.16
CA ALA A 72 9.63 0.69 -6.17
C ALA A 72 9.32 -0.20 -4.96
N VAL A 73 9.16 0.38 -3.76
CA VAL A 73 8.69 -0.36 -2.56
C VAL A 73 7.32 -1.00 -2.81
N MET A 74 6.37 -0.28 -3.40
CA MET A 74 5.05 -0.83 -3.72
C MET A 74 5.09 -1.99 -4.74
N ASN A 75 6.16 -2.10 -5.48
CA ASN A 75 6.38 -3.14 -6.50
C ASN A 75 7.36 -4.21 -6.04
N ASP A 76 7.67 -4.29 -4.74
CA ASP A 76 8.64 -5.20 -4.12
C ASP A 76 10.08 -5.09 -4.70
N ASP A 77 10.39 -3.99 -5.40
CA ASP A 77 11.71 -3.71 -5.95
C ASP A 77 12.56 -2.90 -4.95
N THR A 78 13.01 -3.60 -3.90
CA THR A 78 13.81 -2.98 -2.84
C THR A 78 15.17 -2.48 -3.33
N ALA A 79 15.73 -3.07 -4.39
CA ALA A 79 16.99 -2.63 -4.97
C ALA A 79 16.87 -1.22 -5.58
N THR A 80 15.89 -1.02 -6.44
CA THR A 80 15.58 0.31 -7.02
C THR A 80 15.18 1.31 -5.92
N ALA A 81 14.41 0.89 -4.93
CA ALA A 81 14.04 1.77 -3.83
C ALA A 81 15.28 2.30 -3.08
N ARG A 82 16.22 1.42 -2.72
CA ARG A 82 17.49 1.81 -2.06
C ARG A 82 18.33 2.75 -2.94
N GLU A 83 18.42 2.48 -4.23
CA GLU A 83 19.14 3.34 -5.17
C GLU A 83 18.56 4.76 -5.16
N TYR A 84 17.24 4.89 -5.26
CA TYR A 84 16.58 6.20 -5.33
C TYR A 84 16.58 6.94 -4.00
N TYR A 85 16.48 6.26 -2.86
CA TYR A 85 16.67 6.90 -1.55
C TYR A 85 18.10 7.41 -1.37
N ARG A 86 19.14 6.66 -1.81
CA ARG A 86 20.52 7.15 -1.81
C ARG A 86 20.72 8.35 -2.73
N LYS A 87 20.12 8.34 -3.92
CA LYS A 87 20.15 9.50 -4.83
C LYS A 87 19.50 10.72 -4.22
N GLN A 88 18.35 10.55 -3.55
CA GLN A 88 17.67 11.63 -2.84
C GLN A 88 18.61 12.26 -1.80
N GLU A 89 19.22 11.45 -0.95
CA GLU A 89 20.10 11.95 0.09
C GLU A 89 21.36 12.61 -0.48
N ALA A 90 21.99 12.00 -1.48
CA ALA A 90 23.20 12.51 -2.10
C ALA A 90 22.98 13.86 -2.83
N LEU A 91 21.81 14.08 -3.43
CA LEU A 91 21.50 15.28 -4.20
C LEU A 91 20.96 16.42 -3.32
N PHE A 92 20.22 16.12 -2.27
CA PHE A 92 19.47 17.13 -1.51
C PHE A 92 19.82 17.19 -0.03
N GLY A 93 20.33 16.12 0.58
CA GLY A 93 20.75 16.08 1.98
C GLY A 93 19.67 16.49 2.97
N ASP A 94 18.40 16.24 2.65
CA ASP A 94 17.25 16.67 3.45
C ASP A 94 16.80 15.61 4.49
N GLY A 95 17.56 14.53 4.64
CA GLY A 95 17.29 13.42 5.55
C GLY A 95 16.24 12.42 5.08
N LYS A 96 15.39 12.76 4.12
CA LYS A 96 14.29 11.89 3.66
C LYS A 96 14.78 10.63 2.96
N GLY A 97 15.93 10.70 2.31
CA GLY A 97 16.59 9.54 1.73
C GLY A 97 17.04 8.56 2.82
N ASN A 98 17.65 9.07 3.88
CA ASN A 98 18.07 8.28 5.03
C ASN A 98 16.89 7.65 5.77
N ASP A 99 15.79 8.40 5.97
CA ASP A 99 14.56 7.86 6.56
C ASP A 99 14.01 6.68 5.76
N GLY A 100 14.00 6.79 4.43
CA GLY A 100 13.59 5.71 3.54
C GLY A 100 14.49 4.49 3.59
N LEU A 101 15.81 4.68 3.68
CA LEU A 101 16.79 3.59 3.85
C LEU A 101 16.63 2.89 5.19
N TYR A 102 16.43 3.66 6.27
CA TYR A 102 16.16 3.11 7.59
C TYR A 102 14.88 2.27 7.60
N TYR A 103 13.81 2.77 6.99
CA TYR A 103 12.57 1.99 6.86
C TYR A 103 12.79 0.65 6.16
N LEU A 104 13.52 0.63 5.03
CA LEU A 104 13.84 -0.62 4.32
C LEU A 104 14.69 -1.57 5.15
N GLU A 105 15.58 -1.06 5.98
CA GLU A 105 16.37 -1.90 6.90
C GLU A 105 15.49 -2.53 7.99
N GLN A 106 14.54 -1.78 8.56
CA GLN A 106 13.59 -2.34 9.52
C GLN A 106 12.74 -3.45 8.90
N VAL A 107 12.23 -3.22 7.68
CA VAL A 107 11.46 -4.25 6.95
C VAL A 107 12.30 -5.51 6.72
N ASP A 108 13.57 -5.37 6.30
CA ASP A 108 14.47 -6.52 6.11
C ASP A 108 14.74 -7.27 7.42
N ASN A 109 14.89 -6.54 8.53
CA ASN A 109 15.10 -7.14 9.85
C ASN A 109 13.83 -7.88 10.31
N ASP A 110 12.66 -7.26 10.15
CA ASP A 110 11.38 -7.90 10.45
C ASP A 110 11.17 -9.18 9.62
N LEU A 111 11.52 -9.14 8.34
CA LEU A 111 11.45 -10.33 7.47
C LEU A 111 12.41 -11.43 7.90
N ARG A 112 13.61 -11.10 8.39
CA ARG A 112 14.56 -12.07 8.96
C ARG A 112 14.08 -12.65 10.28
N GLU A 113 13.39 -11.84 11.08
CA GLU A 113 12.79 -12.27 12.35
C GLU A 113 11.50 -13.07 12.17
N GLN A 114 10.86 -13.03 11.02
CA GLN A 114 9.64 -13.80 10.69
C GLN A 114 9.83 -15.31 10.83
N GLY A 115 11.06 -15.82 10.92
CA GLY A 115 11.31 -17.21 11.31
C GLY A 115 10.75 -17.58 12.68
N ARG A 116 10.41 -16.59 13.52
CA ARG A 116 9.75 -16.77 14.83
C ARG A 116 8.23 -16.95 14.71
N TYR A 117 7.62 -16.55 13.60
CA TYR A 117 6.17 -16.61 13.41
C TYR A 117 5.84 -17.54 12.23
N ARG A 118 5.07 -18.56 12.49
CA ARG A 118 4.50 -19.41 11.45
C ARG A 118 3.13 -18.87 11.04
N ILE A 119 3.07 -18.21 9.89
CA ILE A 119 1.80 -17.79 9.32
C ILE A 119 1.25 -18.96 8.50
N ALA A 120 0.07 -19.42 8.83
CA ALA A 120 -0.61 -20.49 8.11
C ALA A 120 -2.07 -20.12 7.84
N LEU A 121 -2.51 -20.40 6.61
CA LEU A 121 -3.93 -20.25 6.25
C LEU A 121 -4.75 -21.25 7.06
N LYS A 122 -5.63 -20.76 7.93
CA LYS A 122 -6.59 -21.57 8.68
C LYS A 122 -7.94 -21.55 7.97
N ARG A 123 -8.21 -22.59 7.18
CA ARG A 123 -9.45 -22.71 6.39
C ARG A 123 -10.71 -22.72 7.24
N GLU A 124 -10.60 -23.12 8.49
CA GLU A 124 -11.70 -23.09 9.47
C GLU A 124 -12.17 -21.66 9.75
N PHE A 125 -11.25 -20.70 9.74
CA PHE A 125 -11.53 -19.29 10.01
C PHE A 125 -11.65 -18.46 8.73
N ASN A 126 -10.87 -18.80 7.70
CA ASN A 126 -10.88 -18.09 6.44
C ASN A 126 -11.88 -18.71 5.46
N SER A 127 -12.82 -17.94 4.99
CA SER A 127 -13.82 -18.35 4.02
C SER A 127 -13.83 -17.42 2.79
N ARG A 128 -14.73 -17.68 1.86
CA ARG A 128 -15.02 -16.78 0.72
C ARG A 128 -15.76 -15.50 1.13
N TYR A 129 -16.13 -15.38 2.38
CA TYR A 129 -16.80 -14.22 2.95
C TYR A 129 -15.79 -13.33 3.68
N SER A 130 -16.19 -12.12 4.05
CA SER A 130 -15.35 -11.26 4.87
C SER A 130 -15.36 -11.77 6.32
N ASP A 131 -14.20 -12.22 6.78
CA ASP A 131 -13.93 -12.67 8.14
C ASP A 131 -12.93 -11.71 8.77
N PHE A 132 -13.24 -11.13 9.93
CA PHE A 132 -12.41 -10.08 10.54
C PHE A 132 -12.53 -10.07 12.07
N ALA A 133 -11.63 -9.32 12.70
CA ALA A 133 -11.56 -9.12 14.13
C ALA A 133 -11.54 -10.42 14.97
N PRO A 134 -10.58 -11.34 14.77
CA PRO A 134 -10.45 -12.51 15.61
C PRO A 134 -10.00 -12.11 17.02
N VAL A 135 -10.72 -12.54 18.04
CA VAL A 135 -10.41 -12.32 19.46
C VAL A 135 -10.54 -13.61 20.22
N TYR A 136 -9.57 -13.93 21.07
CA TYR A 136 -9.70 -15.06 21.99
C TYR A 136 -10.78 -14.78 23.03
N VAL A 137 -11.52 -15.84 23.39
CA VAL A 137 -12.47 -15.74 24.49
C VAL A 137 -11.69 -15.51 25.79
N PRO A 138 -12.04 -14.51 26.61
CA PRO A 138 -11.36 -14.27 27.87
C PRO A 138 -11.32 -15.56 28.75
N GLY A 139 -10.11 -15.93 29.15
CA GLY A 139 -9.87 -17.15 29.94
C GLY A 139 -9.85 -18.47 29.15
N ASP A 140 -10.06 -18.46 27.84
CA ASP A 140 -10.05 -19.64 26.99
C ASP A 140 -9.34 -19.39 25.64
N THR A 141 -8.09 -19.81 25.57
CA THR A 141 -7.26 -19.67 24.36
C THR A 141 -7.57 -20.71 23.28
N THR A 142 -8.49 -21.64 23.53
CA THR A 142 -8.91 -22.65 22.55
C THR A 142 -10.08 -22.19 21.69
N ARG A 143 -10.76 -21.10 22.09
CA ARG A 143 -11.90 -20.53 21.39
C ARG A 143 -11.58 -19.11 20.86
N VAL A 144 -12.03 -18.87 19.65
CA VAL A 144 -11.88 -17.56 18.98
C VAL A 144 -13.25 -17.05 18.57
N LEU A 145 -13.56 -15.82 18.96
CA LEU A 145 -14.68 -15.06 18.40
C LEU A 145 -14.23 -14.42 17.09
N LEU A 146 -15.09 -14.48 16.10
CA LEU A 146 -14.81 -13.97 14.76
C LEU A 146 -16.04 -13.24 14.21
N ALA A 147 -15.87 -12.02 13.77
CA ALA A 147 -16.90 -11.35 13.01
C ALA A 147 -16.85 -11.84 11.56
N SER A 148 -18.00 -12.20 10.98
CA SER A 148 -18.08 -12.78 9.65
C SER A 148 -19.37 -12.39 8.95
N THR A 149 -19.28 -12.20 7.64
CA THR A 149 -20.47 -12.02 6.78
C THR A 149 -21.07 -13.35 6.30
N ARG A 150 -20.59 -14.48 6.84
CA ARG A 150 -21.17 -15.81 6.55
C ARG A 150 -22.63 -15.86 6.97
N LYS A 151 -23.44 -16.48 6.12
CA LYS A 151 -24.82 -16.80 6.53
C LYS A 151 -24.75 -17.87 7.63
N PRO A 152 -25.53 -17.69 8.72
CA PRO A 152 -25.61 -18.73 9.75
C PRO A 152 -26.04 -20.07 9.15
N ASP A 153 -25.41 -21.15 9.56
CA ASP A 153 -25.87 -22.50 9.18
C ASP A 153 -27.24 -22.77 9.85
N PRO A 154 -28.32 -22.93 9.07
CA PRO A 154 -29.66 -23.13 9.64
C PRO A 154 -29.78 -24.43 10.45
N ARG A 155 -28.85 -25.37 10.27
CA ARG A 155 -28.80 -26.65 11.02
C ARG A 155 -28.15 -26.51 12.39
N LYS A 156 -27.39 -25.45 12.63
CA LYS A 156 -26.78 -25.16 13.93
C LYS A 156 -27.76 -24.34 14.76
N LYS A 157 -28.16 -24.87 15.92
CA LYS A 157 -28.93 -24.08 16.89
C LYS A 157 -28.18 -22.79 17.21
N ARG A 158 -28.83 -21.66 17.10
CA ARG A 158 -28.29 -20.40 17.59
C ARG A 158 -28.26 -20.48 19.12
N ILE A 159 -27.09 -20.58 19.67
CA ILE A 159 -26.91 -20.35 21.10
C ILE A 159 -27.08 -18.85 21.30
N LYS A 160 -28.15 -18.46 22.00
CA LYS A 160 -28.30 -17.08 22.44
C LYS A 160 -27.45 -16.93 23.71
N THR A 161 -26.52 -16.01 23.68
CA THR A 161 -25.73 -15.66 24.85
C THR A 161 -26.12 -14.27 25.33
N ASP A 162 -26.14 -14.06 26.62
CA ASP A 162 -26.27 -12.72 27.21
C ASP A 162 -25.09 -11.85 26.74
N PRO A 163 -25.34 -10.68 26.16
CA PRO A 163 -24.27 -9.83 25.64
C PRO A 163 -23.37 -9.22 26.71
N VAL A 164 -23.77 -9.28 27.99
CA VAL A 164 -23.01 -8.74 29.12
C VAL A 164 -22.26 -9.83 29.87
N THR A 165 -22.90 -10.97 30.15
CA THR A 165 -22.31 -12.07 30.95
C THR A 165 -21.69 -13.17 30.09
N GLY A 166 -22.06 -13.26 28.80
CA GLY A 166 -21.63 -14.35 27.92
C GLY A 166 -22.27 -15.72 28.24
N GLU A 167 -23.21 -15.78 29.17
CA GLU A 167 -23.91 -17.02 29.55
C GLU A 167 -24.96 -17.42 28.52
N GLU A 168 -25.15 -18.72 28.31
CA GLU A 168 -26.19 -19.23 27.39
C GLU A 168 -27.59 -18.91 27.97
N ILE A 169 -28.36 -18.18 27.16
CA ILE A 169 -29.77 -17.94 27.46
C ILE A 169 -30.58 -19.04 26.76
N GLY A 170 -31.13 -19.95 27.53
CA GLY A 170 -31.91 -21.09 27.08
C GLY A 170 -33.22 -20.73 26.34
#